data_60aa0c5c938a77c409915f9a29d4ed0c
#
_entry.id   60aa0c5c938a77c409915f9a29d4ed0c
#
_cell.length_a   1.000
_cell.length_b   1.000
_cell.length_c   1.000
_cell.angle_alpha   90.00
_cell.angle_beta   90.00
_cell.angle_gamma   90.00
#
_symmetry.space_group_name_H-M   'P 1'
#
loop_
_entity.id
_entity.type
_entity.pdbx_description
1 polymer ?
#
loop_
_entity_poly.entity_id
_entity_poly.type
_entity_poly.pdbx_seq_one_letter_code
_entity_poly.pdbx_strand_id
1 'polypeptide(L)' 'MDKLIKLHSLKEFEEAIQNRSIIVFSTDWCPDCLYMKTYIEHIVENNSTYRFYYINRDDMLDLCIELKILGIPSFVAY' A
#
# COMPACT_ATOMS: atom_id res chain seq x y z
N MET A 1 5.45 -5.56 -8.26
CA MET A 1 5.15 -4.17 -7.78
C MET A 1 6.45 -3.35 -7.70
N ASP A 2 7.15 -3.30 -8.82
CA ASP A 2 8.49 -2.66 -8.84
C ASP A 2 8.45 -1.14 -8.69
N LYS A 3 7.30 -0.53 -9.02
CA LYS A 3 7.15 0.94 -8.96
C LYS A 3 6.66 1.44 -7.60
N LEU A 4 6.42 0.54 -6.66
CA LEU A 4 5.99 0.89 -5.31
C LEU A 4 7.13 0.65 -4.34
N ILE A 5 7.22 1.51 -3.33
CA ILE A 5 8.21 1.40 -2.27
C ILE A 5 7.58 0.68 -1.10
N LYS A 6 8.19 -0.41 -0.67
CA LYS A 6 7.69 -1.16 0.49
C LYS A 6 8.03 -0.43 1.78
N LEU A 7 7.04 -0.30 2.66
CA LEU A 7 7.23 0.27 3.99
C LEU A 7 7.35 -0.88 4.99
N HIS A 8 8.37 -0.81 5.85
CA HIS A 8 8.70 -1.89 6.77
C HIS A 8 8.43 -1.57 8.24
N SER A 9 8.10 -0.32 8.56
CA SER A 9 7.92 0.11 9.94
C SER A 9 6.89 1.22 10.04
N LEU A 10 6.38 1.40 11.27
CA LEU A 10 5.47 2.50 11.56
C LEU A 10 6.13 3.86 11.27
N LYS A 11 7.40 3.98 11.60
CA LYS A 11 8.15 5.22 11.35
C LYS A 11 8.20 5.54 9.86
N GLU A 12 8.49 4.55 9.02
CA GLU A 12 8.50 4.74 7.58
C GLU A 12 7.12 5.13 7.05
N PHE A 13 6.06 4.52 7.59
CA PHE A 13 4.70 4.88 7.24
C PHE A 13 4.40 6.34 7.60
N GLU A 14 4.74 6.75 8.81
CA GLU A 14 4.49 8.11 9.28
C GLU A 14 5.25 9.15 8.42
N GLU A 15 6.45 8.83 8.01
CA GLU A 15 7.23 9.69 7.10
C GLU A 15 6.60 9.75 5.71
N ALA A 16 6.15 8.62 5.20
CA ALA A 16 5.56 8.54 3.86
C ALA A 16 4.29 9.38 3.74
N ILE A 17 3.43 9.36 4.76
CA ILE A 17 2.15 10.08 4.70
C ILE A 17 2.28 11.59 4.94
N GLN A 18 3.47 12.10 5.19
CA GLN A 18 3.70 13.55 5.27
C GLN A 18 3.60 14.21 3.89
N ASN A 19 3.73 13.45 2.84
CA ASN A 19 3.64 13.93 1.47
C ASN A 19 2.42 13.29 0.79
N ARG A 20 2.13 13.76 -0.41
CA ARG A 20 1.03 13.23 -1.20
C ARG A 20 1.33 11.78 -1.57
N SER A 21 0.65 10.85 -0.93
CA SER A 21 0.96 9.43 -1.06
C SER A 21 -0.29 8.58 -1.15
N ILE A 22 -0.14 7.42 -1.79
CA ILE A 22 -1.14 6.36 -1.77
C ILE A 22 -0.47 5.13 -1.19
N ILE A 23 -1.08 4.58 -0.16
CA ILE A 23 -0.59 3.39 0.52
C ILE A 23 -1.47 2.22 0.12
N VAL A 24 -0.85 1.18 -0.43
CA VAL A 24 -1.53 -0.05 -0.81
C VAL A 24 -1.28 -1.10 0.27
N PHE A 25 -2.35 -1.58 0.87
CA PHE A 25 -2.27 -2.65 1.87
C PHE A 25 -2.60 -3.96 1.18
N SER A 26 -1.69 -4.92 1.24
CA SER A 26 -1.86 -6.20 0.56
C SER A 26 -1.12 -7.32 1.28
N THR A 27 -1.26 -8.53 0.77
CA THR A 27 -0.49 -9.68 1.24
C THR A 27 0.02 -10.47 0.04
N ASP A 28 0.92 -11.42 0.28
CA ASP A 28 1.48 -12.23 -0.79
C ASP A 28 0.61 -13.43 -1.17
N TRP A 29 -0.35 -13.79 -0.32
CA TRP A 29 -1.15 -15.01 -0.48
C TRP A 29 -2.60 -14.75 -0.94
N CYS A 30 -3.07 -13.51 -0.88
CA CYS A 30 -4.45 -13.18 -1.23
C CYS A 30 -4.65 -13.18 -2.75
N PRO A 31 -5.63 -13.92 -3.28
CA PRO A 31 -5.89 -13.94 -4.72
C PRO A 31 -6.18 -12.57 -5.31
N ASP A 32 -6.94 -11.75 -4.61
CA ASP A 32 -7.26 -10.40 -5.07
C ASP A 32 -6.02 -9.50 -5.09
N CYS A 33 -5.12 -9.70 -4.14
CA CYS A 33 -3.84 -9.00 -4.11
C CYS A 33 -2.94 -9.42 -5.28
N LEU A 34 -2.95 -10.70 -5.61
CA LEU A 34 -2.20 -11.20 -6.77
C LEU A 34 -2.77 -10.64 -8.07
N TYR A 35 -4.09 -10.55 -8.16
CA TYR A 35 -4.74 -9.93 -9.32
C TYR A 35 -4.39 -8.45 -9.43
N MET A 36 -4.36 -7.74 -8.32
CA MET A 36 -3.99 -6.33 -8.27
C MET A 36 -2.61 -6.07 -8.90
N LYS A 37 -1.67 -6.98 -8.74
CA LYS A 37 -0.33 -6.84 -9.31
C LYS A 37 -0.33 -6.75 -10.83
N THR A 38 -1.38 -7.24 -11.49
CA THR A 38 -1.47 -7.20 -12.95
C THR A 38 -1.81 -5.81 -13.49
N TYR A 39 -2.37 -4.92 -12.67
CA TYR A 39 -2.80 -3.60 -13.12
C TYR A 39 -2.25 -2.43 -12.31
N ILE A 40 -1.60 -2.70 -11.15
CA ILE A 40 -1.17 -1.63 -10.24
C ILE A 40 -0.20 -0.63 -10.90
N GLU A 41 0.66 -1.09 -11.79
CA GLU A 41 1.62 -0.21 -12.45
C GLU A 41 0.95 0.81 -13.35
N HIS A 42 -0.18 0.45 -13.98
CA HIS A 42 -0.97 1.40 -14.74
C HIS A 42 -1.56 2.49 -13.84
N ILE A 43 -1.99 2.11 -12.64
CA ILE A 43 -2.51 3.08 -11.68
C ILE A 43 -1.39 4.04 -11.25
N VAL A 44 -0.20 3.52 -10.98
CA VAL A 44 0.96 4.35 -10.62
C VAL A 44 1.28 5.32 -11.74
N GLU A 45 1.35 4.85 -12.98
CA GLU A 45 1.68 5.68 -14.14
C GLU A 45 0.65 6.78 -14.38
N ASN A 46 -0.63 6.49 -14.15
CA ASN A 46 -1.71 7.45 -14.38
C ASN A 46 -1.92 8.41 -13.20
N ASN A 47 -1.20 8.23 -12.10
CA ASN A 47 -1.32 9.07 -10.92
C ASN A 47 0.06 9.52 -10.43
N SER A 48 0.84 10.08 -11.34
CA SER A 48 2.25 10.43 -11.10
C SER A 48 2.46 11.55 -10.09
N THR A 49 1.40 12.27 -9.71
CA THR A 49 1.47 13.30 -8.66
C THR A 49 1.50 12.71 -7.26
N TYR A 50 1.20 11.42 -7.14
CA TYR A 50 1.26 10.69 -5.88
C TYR A 50 2.49 9.80 -5.84
N ARG A 51 3.06 9.62 -4.65
CA ARG A 51 4.04 8.58 -4.40
C ARG A 51 3.30 7.34 -3.94
N PHE A 52 3.65 6.20 -4.50
CA PHE A 52 2.99 4.92 -4.18
C PHE A 52 3.89 4.07 -3.31
N TYR A 53 3.31 3.62 -2.20
CA TYR A 53 3.95 2.71 -1.25
C TYR A 53 3.08 1.51 -1.04
N TYR A 54 3.66 0.41 -0.56
CA TYR A 54 2.82 -0.69 -0.12
C TYR A 54 3.27 -1.23 1.23
N ILE A 55 2.31 -1.78 1.94
CA ILE A 55 2.49 -2.41 3.24
C ILE A 55 1.95 -3.83 3.14
N ASN A 56 2.77 -4.80 3.55
CA ASN A 56 2.29 -6.16 3.74
C ASN A 56 1.51 -6.19 5.05
N ARG A 57 0.22 -6.46 4.98
CA ARG A 57 -0.66 -6.46 6.16
C ARG A 57 -0.15 -7.39 7.24
N ASP A 58 0.38 -8.55 6.87
CA ASP A 58 0.85 -9.54 7.84
C ASP A 58 2.06 -9.05 8.64
N ASP A 59 2.87 -8.19 8.06
CA ASP A 59 4.03 -7.61 8.73
C ASP A 59 3.68 -6.44 9.65
N MET A 60 2.55 -5.79 9.41
CA MET A 60 2.14 -4.58 10.13
C MET A 60 0.67 -4.64 10.55
N LEU A 61 0.29 -5.77 11.13
CA LEU A 61 -1.10 -6.05 11.46
C LEU A 61 -1.69 -5.04 12.44
N ASP A 62 -0.91 -4.62 13.44
CA ASP A 62 -1.40 -3.65 14.44
C ASP A 62 -1.77 -2.32 13.79
N LEU A 63 -0.96 -1.85 12.84
CA LEU A 63 -1.26 -0.62 12.10
C LEU A 63 -2.54 -0.79 11.29
N CYS A 64 -2.71 -1.93 10.63
CA CYS A 64 -3.90 -2.18 9.83
C CYS A 64 -5.16 -2.23 10.67
N ILE A 65 -5.08 -2.79 11.87
CA ILE A 65 -6.20 -2.81 12.81
C ILE A 65 -6.54 -1.38 13.23
N GLU A 66 -5.54 -0.59 13.58
CA GLU A 66 -5.71 0.79 13.99
C GLU A 66 -6.35 1.65 12.89
N LEU A 67 -5.93 1.45 11.64
CA LEU A 67 -6.45 2.18 10.49
C LEU A 67 -7.77 1.60 9.97
N LYS A 68 -8.27 0.52 10.60
CA LYS A 68 -9.51 -0.15 10.20
C LYS A 68 -9.48 -0.67 8.76
N ILE A 69 -8.35 -1.24 8.37
CA ILE A 69 -8.21 -1.89 7.08
C ILE A 69 -8.88 -3.27 7.19
N LEU A 70 -10.10 -3.37 6.70
CA LEU A 70 -10.93 -4.57 6.85
C LEU A 70 -10.76 -5.59 5.73
N GLY A 71 -10.27 -5.15 4.59
CA GLY A 71 -10.07 -6.01 3.43
C GLY A 71 -8.81 -5.66 2.67
N ILE A 72 -8.35 -6.58 1.85
CA ILE A 72 -7.17 -6.40 1.00
C ILE A 72 -7.50 -6.87 -0.40
N PRO A 73 -6.91 -6.24 -1.42
CA PRO A 73 -6.09 -5.04 -1.31
C PRO A 73 -6.91 -3.80 -0.93
N SER A 74 -6.31 -2.88 -0.19
CA SER A 74 -6.93 -1.59 0.13
C SER A 74 -5.99 -0.47 -0.28
N PHE A 75 -6.55 0.61 -0.82
CA PHE A 75 -5.81 1.78 -1.27
C PHE A 75 -6.25 2.98 -0.43
N VAL A 76 -5.32 3.63 0.23
CA VAL A 76 -5.61 4.81 1.06
C VAL A 76 -4.75 5.96 0.61
N ALA A 77 -5.38 7.07 0.25
CA ALA A 77 -4.70 8.31 -0.18
C ALA A 77 -4.52 9.25 1.02
N TYR A 78 -3.36 9.86 1.09
CA TYR A 78 -3.02 10.83 2.13
C TYR A 78 -2.68 12.19 1.58
#